data_84604672f72aa0b20b80d4b7a0d91334
#
_entry.id   84604672f72aa0b20b80d4b7a0d91334
#
_cell.length_a   1.000
_cell.length_b   1.000
_cell.length_c   1.000
_cell.angle_alpha   90.00
_cell.angle_beta   90.00
_cell.angle_gamma   90.00
#
_symmetry.space_group_name_H-M   'P 1'
#
loop_
_entity.id
_entity.type
_entity.pdbx_description
1 polymer ?
#
loop_
_entity_poly.entity_id
_entity_poly.type
_entity_poly.pdbx_seq_one_letter_code
_entity_poly.pdbx_strand_id
1 'polypeptide(L)'
;MVGTVFSVQSKDWSRIINQFRVRTHGAVLVKVDQASTPALIEKIKRGVVDVAFAGTMGEDPDIRFDPCWTQEAVLVVNRLHPLASRDEISLKELMDHYLISYNLTGPLGAELTNLVKDYSLTIDCLYSDEITLASMVVGNPDIMAIACRSWILDSYDQDVKLVRILEAPRDFHQMYLCSNTRIAQSKTVTEFVDTALRYCSCLR
;
A
#
# COMPACT_ATOMS: atom_id res chain seq x y z
N MET A 1 9.66 17.86 -1.31
CA MET A 1 9.64 16.65 -0.45
C MET A 1 8.41 15.84 -0.78
N VAL A 2 8.56 14.54 -1.12
CA VAL A 2 7.43 13.65 -1.41
C VAL A 2 7.37 12.55 -0.36
N GLY A 3 6.22 12.40 0.28
CA GLY A 3 5.96 11.32 1.22
C GLY A 3 5.52 10.04 0.51
N THR A 4 5.87 8.87 1.04
CA THR A 4 5.38 7.58 0.54
C THR A 4 5.17 6.60 1.69
N VAL A 5 4.12 5.80 1.63
CA VAL A 5 4.10 4.53 2.38
C VAL A 5 5.08 3.55 1.73
N PHE A 6 5.47 2.49 2.45
CA PHE A 6 6.54 1.58 1.99
C PHE A 6 6.23 0.89 0.66
N SER A 7 5.00 0.46 0.45
CA SER A 7 4.57 -0.27 -0.75
C SER A 7 4.59 0.54 -2.07
N VAL A 8 4.74 1.86 -2.00
CA VAL A 8 4.74 2.74 -3.19
C VAL A 8 6.04 2.69 -3.97
N GLN A 9 7.19 2.47 -3.33
CA GLN A 9 8.51 2.52 -3.97
C GLN A 9 8.75 1.33 -4.90
N SER A 10 8.16 1.40 -6.08
CA SER A 10 8.11 0.38 -7.12
C SER A 10 8.75 0.87 -8.43
N LYS A 11 8.70 0.02 -9.46
CA LYS A 11 9.01 0.44 -10.83
C LYS A 11 8.14 1.62 -11.30
N ASP A 12 6.89 1.70 -10.82
CA ASP A 12 5.97 2.77 -11.18
C ASP A 12 6.38 4.09 -10.51
N TRP A 13 6.78 4.03 -9.24
CA TRP A 13 7.44 5.16 -8.56
C TRP A 13 8.66 5.66 -9.35
N SER A 14 9.55 4.75 -9.74
CA SER A 14 10.74 5.10 -10.52
C SER A 14 10.39 5.76 -11.85
N ARG A 15 9.31 5.32 -12.51
CA ARG A 15 8.81 5.92 -13.75
C ARG A 15 8.24 7.32 -13.52
N ILE A 16 7.44 7.54 -12.47
CA ILE A 16 6.94 8.86 -12.11
C ILE A 16 8.10 9.82 -11.89
N ILE A 17 9.09 9.43 -11.07
CA ILE A 17 10.27 10.25 -10.78
C ILE A 17 11.06 10.56 -12.05
N ASN A 18 11.26 9.56 -12.92
CA ASN A 18 12.00 9.77 -14.17
C ASN A 18 11.24 10.70 -15.14
N GLN A 19 9.92 10.56 -15.29
CA GLN A 19 9.12 11.47 -16.09
C GLN A 19 9.19 12.91 -15.56
N PHE A 20 9.08 13.09 -14.26
CA PHE A 20 9.21 14.40 -13.63
C PHE A 20 10.62 14.99 -13.84
N ARG A 21 11.67 14.18 -13.70
CA ARG A 21 13.05 14.61 -13.96
C ARG A 21 13.25 15.06 -15.41
N VAL A 22 12.69 14.35 -16.37
CA VAL A 22 12.74 14.74 -17.79
C VAL A 22 12.04 16.08 -18.00
N ARG A 23 10.85 16.28 -17.45
CA ARG A 23 10.07 17.52 -17.57
C ARG A 23 10.77 18.72 -16.96
N THR A 24 11.48 18.53 -15.86
CA THR A 24 12.23 19.58 -15.18
C THR A 24 13.68 19.71 -15.66
N HIS A 25 14.06 19.01 -16.74
CA HIS A 25 15.43 18.97 -17.26
C HIS A 25 16.50 18.65 -16.19
N GLY A 26 16.11 17.85 -15.19
CA GLY A 26 16.98 17.48 -14.07
C GLY A 26 17.25 18.60 -13.05
N ALA A 27 16.60 19.76 -13.17
CA ALA A 27 16.82 20.92 -12.27
C ALA A 27 16.24 20.72 -10.86
N VAL A 28 15.38 19.70 -10.65
CA VAL A 28 14.70 19.47 -9.36
C VAL A 28 15.10 18.12 -8.78
N LEU A 29 15.56 18.13 -7.53
CA LEU A 29 15.83 16.94 -6.74
C LEU A 29 14.57 16.58 -5.92
N VAL A 30 14.01 15.39 -6.14
CA VAL A 30 12.94 14.85 -5.32
C VAL A 30 13.54 14.18 -4.08
N LYS A 31 13.26 14.74 -2.91
CA LYS A 31 13.56 14.09 -1.62
C LYS A 31 12.36 13.25 -1.20
N VAL A 32 12.60 12.06 -0.67
CA VAL A 32 11.56 11.11 -0.24
C VAL A 32 11.55 10.99 1.27
N ASP A 33 10.35 10.95 1.85
CA ASP A 33 10.10 10.68 3.27
C ASP A 33 9.16 9.47 3.37
N GLN A 34 9.64 8.38 3.95
CA GLN A 34 8.84 7.16 4.16
C GLN A 34 8.23 7.16 5.55
N ALA A 35 6.90 6.99 5.62
CA ALA A 35 6.19 6.88 6.89
C ALA A 35 4.82 6.21 6.70
N SER A 36 4.11 5.95 7.80
CA SER A 36 2.71 5.49 7.77
C SER A 36 1.76 6.57 7.26
N THR A 37 0.60 6.19 6.74
CA THR A 37 -0.44 7.13 6.28
C THR A 37 -0.75 8.22 7.30
N PRO A 38 -1.05 7.93 8.60
CA PRO A 38 -1.32 8.99 9.58
C PRO A 38 -0.17 9.99 9.72
N ALA A 39 1.07 9.49 9.78
CA ALA A 39 2.25 10.34 9.91
C ALA A 39 2.46 11.22 8.68
N LEU A 40 2.22 10.70 7.47
CA LEU A 40 2.33 11.48 6.23
C LEU A 40 1.27 12.57 6.15
N ILE A 41 0.02 12.29 6.52
CA ILE A 41 -1.06 13.26 6.54
C ILE A 41 -0.71 14.43 7.49
N GLU A 42 -0.23 14.14 8.70
CA GLU A 42 0.22 15.18 9.63
C GLU A 42 1.40 16.00 9.07
N LYS A 43 2.36 15.38 8.40
CA LYS A 43 3.49 16.09 7.76
C LYS A 43 3.03 16.98 6.61
N ILE A 44 2.02 16.56 5.82
CA ILE A 44 1.41 17.40 4.78
C ILE A 44 0.72 18.61 5.40
N LYS A 45 -0.09 18.43 6.45
CA LYS A 45 -0.76 19.53 7.15
C LYS A 45 0.21 20.57 7.67
N ARG A 46 1.35 20.14 8.16
CA ARG A 46 2.42 21.01 8.67
C ARG A 46 3.34 21.57 7.59
N GLY A 47 3.16 21.23 6.32
CA GLY A 47 4.02 21.68 5.22
C GLY A 47 5.44 21.10 5.24
N VAL A 48 5.68 20.03 6.00
CA VAL A 48 6.97 19.31 6.05
C VAL A 48 7.17 18.46 4.80
N VAL A 49 6.06 17.90 4.30
CA VAL A 49 5.97 17.15 3.05
C VAL A 49 5.02 17.91 2.14
N ASP A 50 5.40 18.10 0.88
CA ASP A 50 4.58 18.85 -0.10
C ASP A 50 3.39 18.02 -0.58
N VAL A 51 3.62 16.75 -0.88
CA VAL A 51 2.62 15.77 -1.32
C VAL A 51 3.01 14.38 -0.85
N ALA A 52 2.04 13.47 -0.72
CA ALA A 52 2.35 12.08 -0.37
C ALA A 52 1.47 11.07 -1.12
N PHE A 53 2.05 9.91 -1.43
CA PHE A 53 1.29 8.71 -1.80
C PHE A 53 0.95 7.92 -0.54
N ALA A 54 -0.33 7.85 -0.20
CA ALA A 54 -0.82 7.24 1.02
C ALA A 54 -2.27 6.73 0.85
N GLY A 55 -2.77 5.97 1.82
CA GLY A 55 -4.20 5.70 1.97
C GLY A 55 -4.96 6.91 2.49
N THR A 56 -6.22 6.72 2.87
CA THR A 56 -7.04 7.75 3.50
C THR A 56 -7.39 7.37 4.94
N MET A 57 -7.51 8.37 5.82
CA MET A 57 -8.04 8.23 7.18
C MET A 57 -9.53 8.65 7.26
N GLY A 58 -10.19 8.79 6.11
CA GLY A 58 -11.51 9.39 5.97
C GLY A 58 -11.43 10.80 5.38
N GLU A 59 -12.56 11.51 5.40
CA GLU A 59 -12.61 12.89 4.91
C GLU A 59 -11.81 13.84 5.82
N ASP A 60 -11.01 14.69 5.19
CA ASP A 60 -10.21 15.71 5.85
C ASP A 60 -10.24 16.99 5.00
N PRO A 61 -10.83 18.11 5.50
CA PRO A 61 -10.97 19.34 4.72
C PRO A 61 -9.64 20.00 4.36
N ASP A 62 -8.57 19.64 5.06
CA ASP A 62 -7.24 20.21 4.85
C ASP A 62 -6.43 19.41 3.84
N ILE A 63 -6.94 18.24 3.44
CA ILE A 63 -6.24 17.32 2.54
C ILE A 63 -7.10 17.03 1.30
N ARG A 64 -6.51 17.22 0.15
CA ARG A 64 -7.03 16.73 -1.11
C ARG A 64 -6.51 15.31 -1.36
N PHE A 65 -7.41 14.39 -1.64
CA PHE A 65 -7.14 12.99 -1.98
C PHE A 65 -7.44 12.76 -3.47
N ASP A 66 -6.40 12.74 -4.29
CA ASP A 66 -6.53 12.40 -5.73
C ASP A 66 -6.28 10.89 -5.90
N PRO A 67 -7.28 10.09 -6.36
CA PRO A 67 -7.14 8.64 -6.43
C PRO A 67 -6.11 8.23 -7.49
N CYS A 68 -5.23 7.28 -7.15
CA CYS A 68 -4.15 6.79 -8.00
C CYS A 68 -4.42 5.37 -8.51
N TRP A 69 -4.26 4.37 -7.66
CA TRP A 69 -4.48 2.96 -7.99
C TRP A 69 -5.07 2.22 -6.80
N THR A 70 -5.58 1.02 -7.04
CA THR A 70 -6.08 0.12 -6.00
C THR A 70 -5.13 -1.04 -5.79
N GLN A 71 -5.23 -1.67 -4.62
CA GLN A 71 -4.52 -2.89 -4.26
C GLN A 71 -5.52 -3.96 -3.86
N GLU A 72 -5.27 -5.19 -4.27
CA GLU A 72 -6.06 -6.37 -3.93
C GLU A 72 -5.55 -6.95 -2.59
N ALA A 73 -6.46 -7.40 -1.71
CA ALA A 73 -6.06 -8.19 -0.56
C ALA A 73 -5.82 -9.64 -0.99
N VAL A 74 -4.69 -10.20 -0.56
CA VAL A 74 -4.26 -11.55 -0.89
C VAL A 74 -3.81 -12.31 0.35
N LEU A 75 -3.94 -13.62 0.31
CA LEU A 75 -3.26 -14.52 1.23
C LEU A 75 -1.84 -14.78 0.71
N VAL A 76 -0.84 -14.52 1.53
CA VAL A 76 0.56 -14.83 1.27
C VAL A 76 0.88 -16.13 1.96
N VAL A 77 1.30 -17.14 1.20
CA VAL A 77 1.67 -18.46 1.73
C VAL A 77 3.07 -18.84 1.25
N ASN A 78 3.82 -19.54 2.10
CA ASN A 78 5.09 -20.13 1.69
C ASN A 78 4.85 -21.15 0.55
N ARG A 79 5.74 -21.21 -0.42
CA ARG A 79 5.58 -22.17 -1.55
C ARG A 79 5.58 -23.62 -1.12
N LEU A 80 6.09 -23.95 0.06
CA LEU A 80 6.04 -25.29 0.63
C LEU A 80 4.70 -25.61 1.31
N HIS A 81 3.87 -24.59 1.56
CA HIS A 81 2.56 -24.79 2.20
C HIS A 81 1.57 -25.45 1.25
N PRO A 82 0.69 -26.39 1.70
CA PRO A 82 -0.29 -27.07 0.84
C PRO A 82 -1.20 -26.10 0.05
N LEU A 83 -1.55 -24.95 0.64
CA LEU A 83 -2.38 -23.94 -0.02
C LEU A 83 -1.66 -23.20 -1.17
N ALA A 84 -0.34 -23.36 -1.33
CA ALA A 84 0.39 -22.76 -2.46
C ALA A 84 -0.02 -23.35 -3.82
N SER A 85 -0.69 -24.49 -3.85
CA SER A 85 -1.28 -25.06 -5.06
C SER A 85 -2.60 -24.40 -5.48
N ARG A 86 -3.19 -23.55 -4.63
CA ARG A 86 -4.47 -22.89 -4.87
C ARG A 86 -4.25 -21.52 -5.53
N ASP A 87 -5.16 -21.12 -6.39
CA ASP A 87 -5.21 -19.76 -6.96
C ASP A 87 -6.18 -18.88 -6.19
N GLU A 88 -7.19 -19.45 -5.55
CA GLU A 88 -8.21 -18.76 -4.77
C GLU A 88 -8.53 -19.52 -3.49
N ILE A 89 -8.95 -18.79 -2.45
CA ILE A 89 -9.33 -19.34 -1.15
C ILE A 89 -10.46 -18.50 -0.53
N SER A 90 -11.35 -19.17 0.23
CA SER A 90 -12.33 -18.49 1.08
C SER A 90 -11.77 -18.26 2.48
N LEU A 91 -12.13 -17.14 3.11
CA LEU A 91 -11.79 -16.87 4.52
C LEU A 91 -12.28 -17.94 5.47
N LYS A 92 -13.35 -18.66 5.13
CA LYS A 92 -13.85 -19.80 5.93
C LYS A 92 -12.86 -20.95 6.01
N GLU A 93 -12.05 -21.14 4.98
CA GLU A 93 -11.03 -22.18 4.93
C GLU A 93 -9.81 -21.87 5.80
N LEU A 94 -9.70 -20.61 6.29
CA LEU A 94 -8.58 -20.13 7.10
C LEU A 94 -8.84 -20.17 8.61
N MET A 95 -10.01 -20.63 9.06
CA MET A 95 -10.41 -20.54 10.49
C MET A 95 -9.52 -21.36 11.43
N ASP A 96 -8.93 -22.45 10.96
CA ASP A 96 -8.04 -23.31 11.75
C ASP A 96 -6.55 -23.00 11.54
N HIS A 97 -6.23 -21.88 10.86
CA HIS A 97 -4.87 -21.49 10.55
C HIS A 97 -4.40 -20.27 11.36
N TYR A 98 -3.09 -20.21 11.60
CA TYR A 98 -2.46 -19.05 12.20
C TYR A 98 -2.09 -18.01 11.15
N LEU A 99 -2.65 -16.82 11.30
CA LEU A 99 -2.51 -15.72 10.36
C LEU A 99 -1.80 -14.53 10.99
N ILE A 100 -1.07 -13.80 10.18
CA ILE A 100 -0.50 -12.49 10.55
C ILE A 100 -0.99 -11.42 9.57
N SER A 101 -1.01 -10.16 9.99
CA SER A 101 -1.38 -9.05 9.14
C SER A 101 -0.91 -7.70 9.70
N TYR A 102 -1.33 -6.61 9.04
CA TYR A 102 -1.02 -5.24 9.44
C TYR A 102 -1.57 -4.89 10.82
N ASN A 103 -0.88 -4.00 11.54
CA ASN A 103 -1.41 -3.39 12.75
C ASN A 103 -2.71 -2.61 12.46
N LEU A 104 -3.58 -2.53 13.47
CA LEU A 104 -4.93 -1.98 13.32
C LEU A 104 -5.00 -0.44 13.41
N THR A 105 -3.86 0.26 13.48
CA THR A 105 -3.82 1.71 13.73
C THR A 105 -3.96 2.58 12.49
N GLY A 106 -3.98 2.00 11.29
CA GLY A 106 -4.05 2.71 10.03
C GLY A 106 -5.27 2.34 9.18
N PRO A 107 -5.40 2.91 7.98
CA PRO A 107 -6.53 2.61 7.08
C PRO A 107 -6.61 1.13 6.72
N LEU A 108 -5.48 0.49 6.44
CA LEU A 108 -5.42 -0.94 6.15
C LEU A 108 -5.95 -1.80 7.31
N GLY A 109 -5.69 -1.41 8.56
CA GLY A 109 -6.21 -2.10 9.72
C GLY A 109 -7.74 -2.06 9.80
N ALA A 110 -8.34 -0.90 9.49
CA ALA A 110 -9.79 -0.74 9.47
C ALA A 110 -10.43 -1.56 8.32
N GLU A 111 -9.85 -1.54 7.14
CA GLU A 111 -10.30 -2.30 5.97
C GLU A 111 -10.18 -3.81 6.23
N LEU A 112 -9.06 -4.27 6.81
CA LEU A 112 -8.85 -5.66 7.21
C LEU A 112 -9.90 -6.09 8.24
N THR A 113 -10.13 -5.28 9.29
CA THR A 113 -11.14 -5.57 10.30
C THR A 113 -12.51 -5.76 9.68
N ASN A 114 -12.89 -4.91 8.72
CA ASN A 114 -14.15 -5.06 7.99
C ASN A 114 -14.19 -6.33 7.14
N LEU A 115 -13.11 -6.71 6.49
CA LEU A 115 -13.03 -7.91 5.66
C LEU A 115 -13.24 -9.19 6.48
N VAL A 116 -12.68 -9.25 7.69
CA VAL A 116 -12.64 -10.48 8.48
C VAL A 116 -13.68 -10.55 9.61
N LYS A 117 -14.46 -9.48 9.86
CA LYS A 117 -15.35 -9.34 11.03
C LYS A 117 -16.38 -10.47 11.21
N ASP A 118 -16.81 -11.08 10.09
CA ASP A 118 -17.85 -12.12 10.11
C ASP A 118 -17.24 -13.54 10.16
N TYR A 119 -15.90 -13.64 10.33
CA TYR A 119 -15.14 -14.89 10.37
C TYR A 119 -14.36 -15.00 11.69
N SER A 120 -14.37 -16.20 12.27
CA SER A 120 -13.61 -16.49 13.50
C SER A 120 -12.15 -16.83 13.17
N LEU A 121 -11.40 -15.84 12.70
CA LEU A 121 -10.00 -16.01 12.33
C LEU A 121 -9.07 -15.63 13.49
N THR A 122 -7.97 -16.37 13.64
CA THR A 122 -6.88 -16.02 14.57
C THR A 122 -5.81 -15.27 13.79
N ILE A 123 -5.76 -13.94 13.96
CA ILE A 123 -4.85 -13.06 13.20
C ILE A 123 -4.06 -12.19 14.17
N ASP A 124 -2.73 -12.29 14.14
CA ASP A 124 -1.83 -11.35 14.81
C ASP A 124 -1.59 -10.12 13.94
N CYS A 125 -2.21 -9.01 14.33
CA CYS A 125 -2.17 -7.72 13.61
C CYS A 125 -1.07 -6.83 14.19
N LEU A 126 0.20 -7.16 13.96
CA LEU A 126 1.36 -6.52 14.59
C LEU A 126 2.31 -5.82 13.61
N TYR A 127 2.20 -6.08 12.32
CA TYR A 127 3.20 -5.69 11.33
C TYR A 127 2.84 -4.40 10.61
N SER A 128 3.84 -3.72 10.05
CA SER A 128 3.66 -2.39 9.45
C SER A 128 3.84 -2.37 7.94
N ASP A 129 4.39 -3.45 7.36
CA ASP A 129 4.77 -3.48 5.94
C ASP A 129 4.82 -4.90 5.37
N GLU A 130 4.77 -4.98 4.04
CA GLU A 130 4.74 -6.23 3.29
C GLU A 130 6.08 -6.97 3.31
N ILE A 131 7.21 -6.26 3.51
CA ILE A 131 8.54 -6.89 3.60
C ILE A 131 8.60 -7.79 4.82
N THR A 132 8.16 -7.24 5.96
CA THR A 132 8.15 -7.98 7.22
C THR A 132 7.18 -9.15 7.16
N LEU A 133 5.95 -8.95 6.61
CA LEU A 133 4.97 -10.02 6.44
C LEU A 133 5.52 -11.15 5.54
N ALA A 134 6.08 -10.81 4.38
CA ALA A 134 6.69 -11.80 3.49
C ALA A 134 7.84 -12.55 4.16
N SER A 135 8.72 -11.83 4.86
CA SER A 135 9.88 -12.44 5.56
C SER A 135 9.43 -13.44 6.63
N MET A 136 8.36 -13.14 7.38
CA MET A 136 7.80 -14.06 8.37
C MET A 136 7.26 -15.34 7.73
N VAL A 137 6.54 -15.20 6.60
CA VAL A 137 6.00 -16.34 5.84
C VAL A 137 7.12 -17.18 5.22
N VAL A 138 8.19 -16.54 4.69
CA VAL A 138 9.36 -17.26 4.17
C VAL A 138 10.08 -18.02 5.27
N GLY A 139 10.24 -17.41 6.43
CA GLY A 139 10.95 -18.00 7.58
C GLY A 139 10.20 -19.14 8.28
N ASN A 140 8.89 -19.23 8.13
CA ASN A 140 8.05 -20.26 8.73
C ASN A 140 6.89 -20.66 7.79
N PRO A 141 6.95 -21.84 7.16
CA PRO A 141 5.90 -22.31 6.25
C PRO A 141 4.50 -22.48 6.85
N ASP A 142 4.39 -22.59 8.18
CA ASP A 142 3.09 -22.74 8.87
C ASP A 142 2.41 -21.38 9.12
N ILE A 143 3.12 -20.28 8.90
CA ILE A 143 2.56 -18.92 9.03
C ILE A 143 2.07 -18.45 7.67
N MET A 144 0.89 -17.88 7.64
CA MET A 144 0.33 -17.20 6.46
C MET A 144 0.01 -15.75 6.78
N ALA A 145 0.05 -14.89 5.77
CA ALA A 145 -0.28 -13.48 5.96
C ALA A 145 -1.44 -13.03 5.07
N ILE A 146 -2.32 -12.17 5.61
CA ILE A 146 -3.24 -11.38 4.79
C ILE A 146 -2.57 -10.03 4.55
N ALA A 147 -2.34 -9.69 3.28
CA ALA A 147 -1.63 -8.48 2.89
C ALA A 147 -2.20 -7.86 1.61
N CYS A 148 -1.91 -6.59 1.37
CA CYS A 148 -2.18 -5.93 0.09
C CYS A 148 -1.16 -6.36 -0.95
N ARG A 149 -1.62 -6.79 -2.12
CA ARG A 149 -0.73 -7.11 -3.24
C ARG A 149 0.06 -5.87 -3.64
N SER A 150 1.36 -6.00 -3.66
CA SER A 150 2.29 -4.95 -4.04
C SER A 150 3.47 -5.56 -4.81
N TRP A 151 4.23 -4.71 -5.49
CA TRP A 151 5.47 -5.14 -6.16
C TRP A 151 6.46 -5.80 -5.18
N ILE A 152 6.41 -5.44 -3.89
CA ILE A 152 7.25 -6.04 -2.85
C ILE A 152 6.92 -7.52 -2.75
N LEU A 153 5.64 -7.88 -2.61
CA LEU A 153 5.21 -9.28 -2.55
C LEU A 153 5.51 -10.02 -3.87
N ASP A 154 5.30 -9.36 -5.01
CA ASP A 154 5.65 -9.94 -6.31
C ASP A 154 7.15 -10.22 -6.45
N SER A 155 8.03 -9.50 -5.72
CA SER A 155 9.49 -9.76 -5.71
C SER A 155 9.91 -10.99 -4.91
N TYR A 156 9.01 -11.53 -4.06
CA TYR A 156 9.19 -12.78 -3.31
C TYR A 156 8.60 -14.01 -4.04
N ASP A 157 8.33 -13.91 -5.34
CA ASP A 157 7.63 -14.96 -6.11
C ASP A 157 8.29 -16.34 -6.09
N GLN A 158 9.59 -16.41 -5.81
CA GLN A 158 10.32 -17.69 -5.66
C GLN A 158 10.04 -18.37 -4.30
N ASP A 159 9.70 -17.62 -3.28
CA ASP A 159 9.56 -18.09 -1.90
C ASP A 159 8.10 -18.18 -1.45
N VAL A 160 7.24 -17.28 -1.95
CA VAL A 160 5.84 -17.24 -1.58
C VAL A 160 4.91 -17.35 -2.79
N LYS A 161 3.70 -17.78 -2.55
CA LYS A 161 2.56 -17.74 -3.50
C LYS A 161 1.54 -16.75 -2.96
N LEU A 162 1.04 -15.90 -3.84
CA LEU A 162 -0.10 -15.03 -3.57
C LEU A 162 -1.38 -15.75 -4.01
N VAL A 163 -2.28 -15.98 -3.07
CA VAL A 163 -3.56 -16.65 -3.29
C VAL A 163 -4.67 -15.62 -3.13
N ARG A 164 -5.58 -15.55 -4.09
CA ARG A 164 -6.70 -14.60 -4.05
C ARG A 164 -7.68 -14.95 -2.94
N ILE A 165 -8.11 -13.96 -2.16
CA ILE A 165 -9.19 -14.10 -1.17
C ILE A 165 -10.52 -13.80 -1.87
N LEU A 166 -11.43 -14.77 -1.88
CA LEU A 166 -12.71 -14.68 -2.61
C LEU A 166 -13.60 -13.56 -2.09
N GLU A 167 -13.62 -13.33 -0.78
CA GLU A 167 -14.43 -12.31 -0.12
C GLU A 167 -13.84 -10.90 -0.21
N ALA A 168 -12.56 -10.78 -0.58
CA ALA A 168 -11.94 -9.47 -0.75
C ALA A 168 -12.31 -8.85 -2.10
N PRO A 169 -12.75 -7.58 -2.13
CA PRO A 169 -12.94 -6.88 -3.39
C PRO A 169 -11.58 -6.66 -4.09
N ARG A 170 -11.59 -6.57 -5.41
CA ARG A 170 -10.34 -6.34 -6.18
C ARG A 170 -9.72 -4.98 -5.92
N ASP A 171 -10.54 -4.01 -5.57
CA ASP A 171 -10.18 -2.64 -5.19
C ASP A 171 -10.13 -2.46 -3.66
N PHE A 172 -9.64 -3.48 -2.94
CA PHE A 172 -9.66 -3.55 -1.48
C PHE A 172 -9.06 -2.32 -0.81
N HIS A 173 -7.91 -1.85 -1.27
CA HIS A 173 -7.25 -0.66 -0.71
C HIS A 173 -7.00 0.38 -1.80
N GLN A 174 -7.48 1.61 -1.59
CA GLN A 174 -7.28 2.72 -2.52
C GLN A 174 -6.07 3.56 -2.09
N MET A 175 -5.12 3.73 -3.02
CA MET A 175 -4.01 4.65 -2.88
C MET A 175 -4.33 6.01 -3.50
N TYR A 176 -3.91 7.07 -2.82
CA TYR A 176 -4.13 8.47 -3.23
C TYR A 176 -2.82 9.23 -3.32
N LEU A 177 -2.79 10.23 -4.18
CA LEU A 177 -1.85 11.34 -4.07
C LEU A 177 -2.50 12.41 -3.19
N CYS A 178 -1.94 12.61 -2.00
CA CYS A 178 -2.45 13.51 -0.98
C CYS A 178 -1.72 14.85 -1.03
N SER A 179 -2.45 15.97 -0.93
CA SER A 179 -1.87 17.31 -0.89
C SER A 179 -2.64 18.23 0.03
N ASN A 180 -1.98 19.27 0.55
CA ASN A 180 -2.61 20.27 1.41
C ASN A 180 -3.49 21.22 0.60
N THR A 181 -4.73 21.47 1.07
CA THR A 181 -5.68 22.40 0.44
C THR A 181 -5.50 23.85 0.87
N ARG A 182 -4.84 24.09 2.03
CA ARG A 182 -4.66 25.43 2.63
C ARG A 182 -3.32 26.06 2.31
N ILE A 183 -2.31 25.26 1.99
CA ILE A 183 -0.97 25.74 1.66
C ILE A 183 -0.84 25.87 0.15
N ALA A 184 -0.52 27.09 -0.31
CA ALA A 184 -0.27 27.32 -1.73
C ALA A 184 0.93 26.50 -2.21
N GLN A 185 0.71 25.68 -3.22
CA GLN A 185 1.76 24.85 -3.79
C GLN A 185 2.63 25.66 -4.76
N SER A 186 3.93 25.42 -4.73
CA SER A 186 4.84 25.97 -5.72
C SER A 186 4.58 25.39 -7.12
N LYS A 187 4.96 26.11 -8.17
CA LYS A 187 4.87 25.61 -9.56
C LYS A 187 5.51 24.23 -9.74
N THR A 188 6.64 24.00 -9.07
CA THR A 188 7.36 22.73 -9.12
C THR A 188 6.53 21.59 -8.49
N VAL A 189 5.85 21.83 -7.37
CA VAL A 189 4.98 20.85 -6.73
C VAL A 189 3.76 20.55 -7.60
N THR A 190 3.12 21.58 -8.16
CA THR A 190 2.01 21.42 -9.11
C THR A 190 2.42 20.58 -10.32
N GLU A 191 3.60 20.83 -10.89
CA GLU A 191 4.14 20.04 -12.01
C GLU A 191 4.41 18.58 -11.64
N PHE A 192 4.86 18.32 -10.40
CA PHE A 192 5.00 16.97 -9.89
C PHE A 192 3.64 16.26 -9.77
N VAL A 193 2.64 16.93 -9.17
CA VAL A 193 1.27 16.42 -9.04
C VAL A 193 0.70 16.07 -10.41
N ASP A 194 0.78 16.98 -11.37
CA ASP A 194 0.29 16.75 -12.73
C ASP A 194 0.98 15.55 -13.41
N THR A 195 2.30 15.41 -13.20
CA THR A 195 3.06 14.28 -13.74
C THR A 195 2.62 12.97 -13.12
N ALA A 196 2.50 12.94 -11.80
CA ALA A 196 2.09 11.76 -11.05
C ALA A 196 0.66 11.32 -11.42
N LEU A 197 -0.31 12.26 -11.44
CA LEU A 197 -1.70 11.94 -11.74
C LEU A 197 -1.91 11.47 -13.19
N ARG A 198 -1.19 12.04 -14.16
CA ARG A 198 -1.20 11.52 -15.54
C ARG A 198 -0.69 10.09 -15.60
N TYR A 199 0.37 9.79 -14.86
CA TYR A 199 0.87 8.41 -14.81
C TYR A 199 -0.16 7.47 -14.17
N CYS A 200 -0.72 7.85 -13.02
CA CYS A 200 -1.73 7.06 -12.32
C CYS A 200 -2.98 6.80 -13.17
N SER A 201 -3.39 7.76 -14.02
CA SER A 201 -4.54 7.56 -14.93
C SER A 201 -4.30 6.48 -15.99
N CYS A 202 -3.06 6.15 -16.31
CA CYS A 202 -2.70 5.07 -17.23
C CYS A 202 -2.64 3.68 -16.55
N LEU A 203 -2.73 3.62 -15.22
CA LEU A 203 -2.72 2.37 -14.44
C LEU A 203 -4.14 1.86 -14.12
N ARG A 204 -5.15 2.66 -14.35
CA ARG A 204 -6.58 2.32 -14.22
C ARG A 204 -7.09 1.74 -15.52
#